data_1d14b7c7be22a64c45975347359fc72c
#
_entry.id   1d14b7c7be22a64c45975347359fc72c
#
_cell.length_a   1.000
_cell.length_b   1.000
_cell.length_c   1.000
_cell.angle_alpha   90.00
_cell.angle_beta   90.00
_cell.angle_gamma   90.00
#
_symmetry.space_group_name_H-M   'P 1'
#
loop_
_entity.id
_entity.type
_entity.pdbx_description
1 polymer ?
#
loop_
_entity_poly.entity_id
_entity_poly.type
_entity_poly.pdbx_seq_one_letter_code
_entity_poly.pdbx_strand_id
1 'polypeptide(L)' 'MSQTFEFYDQRAKAAEAEAECAVLENVRERELRSAKAWREMADRQRQIDAERVKAEEIRAERRAAELAAVAD' A
#
# COMPACT_ATOMS: atom_id res chain seq x y z
N MET A 1 -5.02 -13.82 3.24
CA MET A 1 -5.23 -12.76 2.25
C MET A 1 -4.48 -11.51 2.67
N SER A 2 -3.77 -10.90 1.75
CA SER A 2 -3.09 -9.65 2.05
C SER A 2 -4.11 -8.51 2.14
N GLN A 3 -3.87 -7.57 3.04
CA GLN A 3 -4.73 -6.42 3.20
C GLN A 3 -4.51 -5.42 2.07
N THR A 4 -5.55 -4.65 1.75
CA THR A 4 -5.46 -3.65 0.70
C THR A 4 -4.82 -2.36 1.23
N PHE A 5 -4.33 -1.53 0.31
CA PHE A 5 -3.83 -0.21 0.65
C PHE A 5 -4.90 0.61 1.39
N GLU A 6 -6.13 0.55 0.93
CA GLU A 6 -7.24 1.28 1.53
C GLU A 6 -7.46 0.88 3.00
N PHE A 7 -7.30 -0.39 3.32
CA PHE A 7 -7.40 -0.86 4.69
C PHE A 7 -6.34 -0.19 5.57
N TYR A 8 -5.09 -0.23 5.15
CA TYR A 8 -3.99 0.37 5.92
C TYR A 8 -4.13 1.88 6.01
N ASP A 9 -4.55 2.53 4.93
CA ASP A 9 -4.77 3.98 4.89
C ASP A 9 -5.85 4.40 5.89
N GLN A 10 -6.96 3.67 5.93
CA GLN A 10 -8.05 3.95 6.87
C GLN A 10 -7.62 3.76 8.31
N ARG A 11 -6.82 2.73 8.58
CA ARG A 11 -6.31 2.49 9.93
C ARG A 11 -5.37 3.60 10.37
N ALA A 12 -4.52 4.08 9.46
CA ALA A 12 -3.62 5.20 9.75
C ALA A 12 -4.42 6.47 10.06
N LYS A 13 -5.43 6.76 9.25
CA LYS A 13 -6.28 7.93 9.46
C LYS A 13 -7.03 7.86 10.78
N ALA A 14 -7.52 6.68 11.14
CA ALA A 14 -8.21 6.47 12.42
C ALA A 14 -7.27 6.73 13.59
N ALA A 15 -6.04 6.24 13.52
CA ALA A 15 -5.05 6.46 14.58
C ALA A 15 -4.66 7.93 14.67
N GLU A 16 -4.51 8.61 13.54
CA GLU A 16 -4.21 10.04 13.51
C GLU A 16 -5.33 10.86 14.16
N ALA A 17 -6.57 10.51 13.86
CA ALA A 17 -7.74 11.17 14.45
C ALA A 17 -7.79 10.94 15.97
N GLU A 18 -7.51 9.73 16.42
CA GLU A 18 -7.46 9.42 17.85
C GLU A 18 -6.37 10.23 18.55
N ALA A 19 -5.21 10.41 17.88
CA ALA A 19 -4.13 11.20 18.42
C ALA A 19 -4.55 12.66 18.60
N GLU A 20 -5.27 13.21 17.63
CA GLU A 20 -5.75 14.60 17.69
C GLU A 20 -6.74 14.81 18.83
N CYS A 21 -7.56 13.80 19.14
CA CYS A 21 -8.57 13.86 20.18
C CYS A 21 -8.04 13.48 21.55
N ALA A 22 -6.82 12.95 21.64
CA ALA A 22 -6.28 12.45 22.91
C ALA A 22 -6.01 13.59 23.87
N VAL A 23 -6.46 13.43 25.10
CA VAL A 23 -6.25 14.39 26.18
C VAL A 23 -4.93 14.13 26.89
N LEU A 24 -4.56 12.84 27.04
CA LEU A 24 -3.35 12.44 27.71
C LEU A 24 -2.20 12.29 26.69
N GLU A 25 -1.04 12.81 27.03
CA GLU A 25 0.11 12.80 26.13
C GLU A 25 0.58 11.38 25.81
N ASN A 26 0.58 10.47 26.77
CA ASN A 26 1.00 9.09 26.52
C ASN A 26 0.05 8.36 25.57
N VAL A 27 -1.23 8.68 25.60
CA VAL A 27 -2.22 8.12 24.68
C VAL A 27 -1.96 8.66 23.27
N ARG A 28 -1.74 9.96 23.18
CA ARG A 28 -1.43 10.62 21.92
C ARG A 28 -0.19 10.02 21.26
N GLU A 29 0.88 9.86 22.03
CA GLU A 29 2.12 9.27 21.53
C GLU A 29 1.93 7.85 21.03
N ARG A 30 1.14 7.06 21.76
CA ARG A 30 0.82 5.69 21.36
C ARG A 30 0.08 5.67 20.03
N GLU A 31 -0.91 6.54 19.88
CA GLU A 31 -1.69 6.61 18.65
C GLU A 31 -0.86 7.11 17.46
N LEU A 32 0.08 8.02 17.71
CA LEU A 32 0.98 8.48 16.65
C LEU A 32 1.93 7.38 16.19
N ARG A 33 2.42 6.56 17.12
CA ARG A 33 3.25 5.40 16.75
C ARG A 33 2.44 4.38 15.95
N SER A 34 1.19 4.17 16.34
CA SER A 34 0.29 3.28 15.61
C SER A 34 0.05 3.80 14.20
N ALA A 35 -0.23 5.09 14.07
CA ALA A 35 -0.45 5.73 12.78
C ALA A 35 0.77 5.57 11.86
N LYS A 36 1.96 5.76 12.41
CA LYS A 36 3.20 5.61 11.65
C LYS A 36 3.35 4.18 11.12
N ALA A 37 3.08 3.20 11.98
CA ALA A 37 3.17 1.79 11.58
C ALA A 37 2.18 1.46 10.46
N TRP A 38 0.95 1.96 10.57
CA TRP A 38 -0.05 1.74 9.53
C TRP A 38 0.33 2.43 8.21
N ARG A 39 0.92 3.63 8.29
CA ARG A 39 1.40 4.34 7.11
C ARG A 39 2.52 3.57 6.41
N GLU A 40 3.44 3.02 7.16
CA GLU A 40 4.52 2.22 6.59
C GLU A 40 3.97 0.99 5.86
N MET A 41 2.96 0.34 6.44
CA MET A 41 2.31 -0.80 5.79
C MET A 41 1.57 -0.38 4.52
N ALA A 42 0.92 0.79 4.55
CA ALA A 42 0.23 1.32 3.38
C ALA A 42 1.22 1.61 2.24
N ASP A 43 2.34 2.22 2.57
CA ASP A 43 3.37 2.55 1.58
C ASP A 43 3.97 1.28 0.97
N ARG A 44 4.21 0.28 1.79
CA ARG A 44 4.72 -1.02 1.32
C ARG A 44 3.72 -1.68 0.38
N GLN A 45 2.43 -1.65 0.73
CA GLN A 45 1.41 -2.26 -0.12
C GLN A 45 1.29 -1.53 -1.45
N ARG A 46 1.38 -0.21 -1.45
CA ARG A 46 1.38 0.59 -2.68
C ARG A 46 2.54 0.21 -3.59
N GLN A 47 3.71 0.02 -3.01
CA GLN A 47 4.90 -0.39 -3.75
C GLN A 47 4.75 -1.78 -4.36
N ILE A 48 4.21 -2.72 -3.58
CA ILE A 48 3.94 -4.08 -4.06
C ILE A 48 2.97 -4.05 -5.22
N ASP A 49 1.90 -3.25 -5.10
CA ASP A 49 0.89 -3.14 -6.14
C ASP A 49 1.48 -2.53 -7.43
N ALA A 50 2.33 -1.52 -7.29
CA ALA A 50 3.00 -0.90 -8.43
C ALA A 50 3.94 -1.88 -9.13
N GLU A 51 4.67 -2.67 -8.37
CA GLU A 51 5.57 -3.68 -8.92
C GLU A 51 4.80 -4.77 -9.66
N ARG A 52 3.63 -5.14 -9.14
CA ARG A 52 2.76 -6.14 -9.77
C ARG A 52 2.26 -5.65 -11.13
N VAL A 53 1.82 -4.41 -11.19
CA VAL A 53 1.35 -3.80 -12.44
C VAL A 53 2.49 -3.77 -13.46
N LYS A 54 3.67 -3.36 -13.02
CA LYS A 54 4.84 -3.31 -13.91
C LYS A 54 5.22 -4.68 -14.44
N ALA A 55 5.18 -5.69 -13.58
CA ALA A 55 5.48 -7.07 -13.98
C ALA A 55 4.47 -7.58 -15.01
N GLU A 56 3.19 -7.23 -14.83
CA GLU A 56 2.14 -7.62 -15.77
C GLU A 56 2.33 -6.94 -17.13
N GLU A 57 2.73 -5.68 -17.13
CA GLU A 57 3.04 -4.95 -18.37
C GLU A 57 4.18 -5.60 -19.13
N ILE A 58 5.25 -5.98 -18.43
CA ILE A 58 6.40 -6.65 -19.05
C ILE A 58 5.97 -7.98 -19.64
N ARG A 59 5.16 -8.75 -18.92
CA ARG A 59 4.66 -10.04 -19.43
C ARG A 59 3.78 -9.85 -20.65
N ALA A 60 2.95 -8.82 -20.64
CA ALA A 60 2.08 -8.52 -21.79
C ALA A 60 2.88 -8.13 -23.02
N GLU A 61 3.91 -7.31 -22.84
CA GLU A 61 4.80 -6.92 -23.93
C GLU A 61 5.54 -8.12 -24.51
N ARG A 62 5.99 -9.03 -23.64
CA ARG A 62 6.69 -10.24 -24.07
C ARG A 62 5.76 -11.14 -24.89
N ARG A 63 4.52 -11.32 -24.42
CA ARG A 63 3.54 -12.12 -25.14
C ARG A 63 3.23 -11.52 -26.51
N ALA A 64 3.09 -10.20 -26.57
CA ALA A 64 2.84 -9.51 -27.84
C ALA A 64 3.99 -9.68 -28.81
N ALA A 65 5.23 -9.58 -28.30
CA ALA A 65 6.42 -9.77 -29.14
C ALA A 65 6.52 -11.20 -29.67
N GLU A 66 6.21 -12.18 -28.84
CA GLU A 66 6.22 -13.59 -29.21
C GLU A 66 5.16 -13.89 -30.29
N LEU A 67 3.96 -13.32 -30.13
CA LEU A 67 2.90 -13.49 -31.12
C LEU A 67 3.26 -12.83 -32.44
N ALA A 68 3.87 -11.66 -32.41
CA ALA A 68 4.33 -10.98 -33.63
C ALA A 68 5.41 -11.80 -34.36
N ALA A 69 6.30 -12.44 -33.61
CA ALA A 69 7.35 -13.27 -34.17
C ALA A 69 6.80 -14.53 -34.83
N VAL A 70 5.69 -15.05 -34.36
CA VAL A 70 5.06 -16.28 -34.86
C VAL A 70 4.10 -15.99 -36.02
N ALA A 71 3.61 -14.76 -36.10
CA ALA A 71 2.55 -14.37 -37.05
C ALA A 71 3.02 -14.33 -38.51
N ASP A 72 4.25 -14.55 -38.81
CA ASP A 72 4.81 -14.54 -40.17
C ASP A 72 4.48 -15.80 -40.98
#